data_ebc9d06ee4487fef2b07bf297f2e6ce3
#
_entry.id   ebc9d06ee4487fef2b07bf297f2e6ce3
#
_cell.length_a   1.000
_cell.length_b   1.000
_cell.length_c   1.000
_cell.angle_alpha   90.00
_cell.angle_beta   90.00
_cell.angle_gamma   90.00
#
_symmetry.space_group_name_H-M   'P 1'
#
loop_
_entity.id
_entity.type
_entity.pdbx_description
1 polymer ?
#
loop_
_entity_poly.entity_id
_entity_poly.type
_entity_poly.pdbx_seq_one_letter_code
_entity_poly.pdbx_strand_id
1 'polypeptide(L)'
;MRKSMGDASEQKARRYYDDFSGSYERGRGYGYHQMIDDLEVEVTAPYARDARVLELGCGTGLILARIAEVAKEAVGIDLSEGMAQRARDRGLDVHIGSVCDLPFEDDRFDLTYSFKVLAHVPDIDAAVREAARVTRPGGHLLLEFYNPWSLRYLAKKVAGPQPIGDDRTEADISTRWDSPRDIPKLLPPNLELVDYYGVRVLTPVAAVHRLPGVARALSRAELLASRSPLRYFGGFLIAVLRKS
;
A
#
# COMPACT_ATOMS: atom_id res chain seq x y z
N MET A 1 -5.43 22.32 17.59
CA MET A 1 -4.71 21.26 18.35
C MET A 1 -4.51 19.95 17.58
N ARG A 2 -5.45 19.45 16.75
CA ARG A 2 -5.25 18.25 15.90
C ARG A 2 -4.13 18.40 14.84
N LYS A 3 -3.99 19.56 14.20
CA LYS A 3 -2.99 19.83 13.14
C LYS A 3 -1.53 19.68 13.65
N SER A 4 -1.23 20.11 14.87
CA SER A 4 0.13 20.01 15.44
C SER A 4 0.57 18.58 15.84
N MET A 5 -0.38 17.69 16.17
CA MET A 5 -0.07 16.30 16.48
C MET A 5 0.16 15.48 15.21
N GLY A 6 -0.55 15.79 14.11
CA GLY A 6 -0.33 15.18 12.79
C GLY A 6 1.08 15.48 12.28
N ASP A 7 1.50 16.75 12.37
CA ASP A 7 2.83 17.20 11.92
C ASP A 7 3.98 16.47 12.64
N ALA A 8 3.88 16.26 13.95
CA ALA A 8 4.92 15.55 14.72
C ALA A 8 5.01 14.07 14.35
N SER A 9 3.87 13.41 14.09
CA SER A 9 3.83 12.01 13.68
C SER A 9 4.35 11.82 12.24
N GLU A 10 4.00 12.72 11.32
CA GLU A 10 4.53 12.72 9.95
C GLU A 10 6.04 12.98 9.93
N GLN A 11 6.55 13.93 10.74
CA GLN A 11 7.99 14.17 10.86
C GLN A 11 8.74 12.94 11.39
N LYS A 12 8.15 12.20 12.36
CA LYS A 12 8.73 10.96 12.84
C LYS A 12 8.76 9.89 11.74
N ALA A 13 7.65 9.73 11.00
CA ALA A 13 7.57 8.79 9.88
C ALA A 13 8.56 9.16 8.78
N ARG A 14 8.67 10.45 8.42
CA ARG A 14 9.62 10.95 7.43
C ARG A 14 11.05 10.56 7.79
N ARG A 15 11.52 10.88 8.98
CA ARG A 15 12.87 10.53 9.45
C ARG A 15 13.10 9.03 9.43
N TYR A 16 12.10 8.25 9.87
CA TYR A 16 12.19 6.80 9.87
C TYR A 16 12.43 6.27 8.45
N TYR A 17 11.64 6.71 7.45
CA TYR A 17 11.76 6.22 6.09
C TYR A 17 12.98 6.80 5.35
N ASP A 18 13.41 8.04 5.65
CA ASP A 18 14.66 8.60 5.12
C ASP A 18 15.87 7.73 5.53
N ASP A 19 15.99 7.42 6.81
CA ASP A 19 17.07 6.56 7.31
C ASP A 19 16.97 5.12 6.76
N PHE A 20 15.74 4.61 6.57
CA PHE A 20 15.50 3.25 6.10
C PHE A 20 15.68 3.10 4.58
N SER A 21 15.61 4.18 3.81
CA SER A 21 15.65 4.17 2.34
C SER A 21 16.86 3.41 1.79
N GLY A 22 18.04 3.52 2.44
CA GLY A 22 19.28 2.86 2.04
C GLY A 22 19.25 1.33 2.09
N SER A 23 18.42 0.75 2.92
CA SER A 23 18.32 -0.69 3.13
C SER A 23 16.97 -1.29 2.73
N TYR A 24 15.99 -0.47 2.36
CA TYR A 24 14.61 -0.85 2.10
C TYR A 24 14.44 -2.00 1.12
N GLU A 25 15.24 -2.03 0.06
CA GLU A 25 15.16 -3.05 -1.00
C GLU A 25 15.95 -4.32 -0.70
N ARG A 26 16.71 -4.34 0.39
CA ARG A 26 17.53 -5.49 0.73
C ARG A 26 16.66 -6.73 0.94
N GLY A 27 16.79 -7.72 0.04
CA GLY A 27 16.03 -8.95 0.07
C GLY A 27 14.59 -8.88 -0.45
N ARG A 28 14.16 -7.76 -1.09
CA ARG A 28 12.80 -7.65 -1.65
C ARG A 28 12.62 -8.29 -3.03
N GLY A 29 13.69 -8.44 -3.81
CA GLY A 29 13.62 -8.97 -5.17
C GLY A 29 13.36 -10.48 -5.28
N TYR A 30 13.06 -11.19 -4.17
CA TYR A 30 12.76 -12.63 -4.17
C TYR A 30 11.86 -13.06 -3.00
N GLY A 31 11.24 -14.23 -3.19
CA GLY A 31 10.46 -14.87 -2.13
C GLY A 31 9.21 -14.13 -1.73
N TYR A 32 9.04 -13.92 -0.43
CA TYR A 32 7.82 -13.37 0.18
C TYR A 32 7.47 -11.95 -0.30
N HIS A 33 8.44 -11.05 -0.31
CA HIS A 33 8.19 -9.66 -0.72
C HIS A 33 7.85 -9.56 -2.20
N GLN A 34 8.56 -10.30 -3.04
CA GLN A 34 8.26 -10.36 -4.46
C GLN A 34 6.84 -10.88 -4.72
N MET A 35 6.40 -11.93 -4.02
CA MET A 35 5.04 -12.46 -4.14
C MET A 35 3.98 -11.40 -3.81
N ILE A 36 4.18 -10.59 -2.77
CA ILE A 36 3.25 -9.51 -2.41
C ILE A 36 3.23 -8.46 -3.52
N ASP A 37 4.40 -7.97 -3.93
CA ASP A 37 4.53 -6.96 -4.97
C ASP A 37 3.94 -7.46 -6.31
N ASP A 38 4.08 -8.74 -6.65
CA ASP A 38 3.47 -9.37 -7.83
C ASP A 38 1.94 -9.37 -7.76
N LEU A 39 1.36 -9.70 -6.61
CA LEU A 39 -0.10 -9.67 -6.40
C LEU A 39 -0.66 -8.25 -6.48
N GLU A 40 0.01 -7.27 -5.84
CA GLU A 40 -0.39 -5.87 -5.87
C GLU A 40 -0.38 -5.32 -7.31
N VAL A 41 0.66 -5.63 -8.09
CA VAL A 41 0.74 -5.23 -9.51
C VAL A 41 -0.34 -5.94 -10.32
N GLU A 42 -0.55 -7.24 -10.15
CA GLU A 42 -1.56 -7.99 -10.91
C GLU A 42 -2.99 -7.48 -10.66
N VAL A 43 -3.30 -7.08 -9.43
CA VAL A 43 -4.59 -6.49 -9.09
C VAL A 43 -4.74 -5.10 -9.70
N THR A 44 -3.66 -4.32 -9.77
CA THR A 44 -3.68 -2.91 -10.18
C THR A 44 -3.62 -2.74 -11.70
N ALA A 45 -2.86 -3.57 -12.40
CA ALA A 45 -2.59 -3.42 -13.82
C ALA A 45 -3.86 -3.34 -14.72
N PRO A 46 -4.96 -4.06 -14.46
CA PRO A 46 -6.20 -3.92 -15.24
C PRO A 46 -6.82 -2.52 -15.17
N TYR A 47 -6.67 -1.82 -14.02
CA TYR A 47 -7.18 -0.46 -13.82
C TYR A 47 -6.20 0.61 -14.31
N ALA A 48 -4.91 0.27 -14.40
CA ALA A 48 -3.84 1.19 -14.78
C ALA A 48 -3.62 1.28 -16.30
N ARG A 49 -4.12 0.30 -17.09
CA ARG A 49 -3.89 0.25 -18.53
C ARG A 49 -4.43 1.49 -19.22
N ASP A 50 -3.53 2.21 -19.92
CA ASP A 50 -3.81 3.45 -20.65
C ASP A 50 -4.39 4.58 -19.76
N ALA A 51 -4.24 4.48 -18.44
CA ALA A 51 -4.75 5.40 -17.44
C ALA A 51 -3.68 6.36 -16.92
N ARG A 52 -4.11 7.54 -16.45
CA ARG A 52 -3.28 8.42 -15.61
C ARG A 52 -3.36 7.92 -14.18
N VAL A 53 -2.25 7.48 -13.62
CA VAL A 53 -2.22 6.84 -12.31
C VAL A 53 -1.42 7.63 -11.28
N LEU A 54 -1.86 7.58 -10.03
CA LEU A 54 -1.16 8.13 -8.88
C LEU A 54 -0.93 7.03 -7.83
N GLU A 55 0.33 6.80 -7.44
CA GLU A 55 0.68 5.97 -6.28
C GLU A 55 0.93 6.84 -5.05
N LEU A 56 0.15 6.61 -3.99
CA LEU A 56 0.30 7.28 -2.70
C LEU A 56 1.28 6.51 -1.82
N GLY A 57 2.37 7.15 -1.41
CA GLY A 57 3.45 6.52 -0.65
C GLY A 57 4.24 5.52 -1.49
N CYS A 58 4.71 5.94 -2.67
CA CYS A 58 5.34 5.06 -3.65
C CYS A 58 6.69 4.47 -3.20
N GLY A 59 7.25 4.94 -2.08
CA GLY A 59 8.56 4.49 -1.58
C GLY A 59 9.64 4.64 -2.63
N THR A 60 10.42 3.56 -2.83
CA THR A 60 11.48 3.53 -3.85
C THR A 60 10.95 3.26 -5.28
N GLY A 61 9.63 3.22 -5.48
CA GLY A 61 8.99 3.10 -6.78
C GLY A 61 8.94 1.69 -7.36
N LEU A 62 9.04 0.63 -6.55
CA LEU A 62 9.05 -0.76 -7.05
C LEU A 62 7.74 -1.16 -7.74
N ILE A 63 6.60 -0.75 -7.20
CA ILE A 63 5.28 -1.00 -7.80
C ILE A 63 5.05 0.00 -8.94
N LEU A 64 5.32 1.30 -8.70
CA LEU A 64 5.12 2.36 -9.67
C LEU A 64 5.85 2.09 -10.99
N ALA A 65 7.09 1.60 -10.94
CA ALA A 65 7.87 1.27 -12.14
C ALA A 65 7.18 0.22 -13.02
N ARG A 66 6.58 -0.79 -12.40
CA ARG A 66 5.86 -1.87 -13.11
C ARG A 66 4.51 -1.41 -13.64
N ILE A 67 3.83 -0.55 -12.91
CA ILE A 67 2.55 0.05 -13.35
C ILE A 67 2.79 1.07 -14.48
N ALA A 68 3.90 1.80 -14.45
CA ALA A 68 4.28 2.74 -15.52
C ALA A 68 4.46 2.07 -16.88
N GLU A 69 4.77 0.75 -16.93
CA GLU A 69 4.89 0.00 -18.19
C GLU A 69 3.57 -0.11 -18.96
N VAL A 70 2.42 0.00 -18.28
CA VAL A 70 1.08 -0.16 -18.87
C VAL A 70 0.22 1.11 -18.77
N ALA A 71 0.60 2.06 -17.94
CA ALA A 71 -0.10 3.31 -17.72
C ALA A 71 0.19 4.31 -18.85
N LYS A 72 -0.74 5.25 -19.08
CA LYS A 72 -0.51 6.41 -19.95
C LYS A 72 0.40 7.45 -19.28
N GLU A 73 0.23 7.63 -17.99
CA GLU A 73 1.00 8.51 -17.12
C GLU A 73 1.07 7.85 -15.73
N ALA A 74 2.24 7.81 -15.11
CA ALA A 74 2.42 7.26 -13.78
C ALA A 74 3.17 8.25 -12.91
N VAL A 75 2.52 8.71 -11.84
CA VAL A 75 3.05 9.68 -10.89
C VAL A 75 3.07 9.03 -9.50
N GLY A 76 4.13 9.26 -8.73
CA GLY A 76 4.23 8.85 -7.34
C GLY A 76 4.28 10.06 -6.39
N ILE A 77 3.88 9.85 -5.15
CA ILE A 77 4.14 10.78 -4.06
C ILE A 77 4.63 9.99 -2.85
N ASP A 78 5.66 10.50 -2.18
CA ASP A 78 6.16 9.93 -0.92
C ASP A 78 6.54 11.03 0.06
N LEU A 79 6.40 10.75 1.35
CA LEU A 79 6.75 11.69 2.42
C LEU A 79 8.27 11.80 2.60
N SER A 80 9.00 10.71 2.32
CA SER A 80 10.45 10.58 2.47
C SER A 80 11.19 11.04 1.23
N GLU A 81 12.09 12.01 1.41
CA GLU A 81 12.98 12.45 0.32
C GLU A 81 13.93 11.34 -0.12
N GLY A 82 14.46 10.57 0.82
CA GLY A 82 15.36 9.45 0.53
C GLY A 82 14.67 8.34 -0.29
N MET A 83 13.39 8.04 -0.04
CA MET A 83 12.60 7.12 -0.83
C MET A 83 12.31 7.69 -2.23
N ALA A 84 11.78 8.92 -2.29
CA ALA A 84 11.44 9.60 -3.54
C ALA A 84 12.65 9.74 -4.47
N GLN A 85 13.84 10.04 -3.93
CA GLN A 85 15.05 10.14 -4.73
C GLN A 85 15.39 8.80 -5.41
N ARG A 86 15.26 7.68 -4.71
CA ARG A 86 15.49 6.35 -5.30
C ARG A 86 14.50 6.00 -6.40
N ALA A 87 13.26 6.44 -6.24
CA ALA A 87 12.25 6.27 -7.29
C ALA A 87 12.57 7.14 -8.53
N ARG A 88 13.03 8.38 -8.32
CA ARG A 88 13.51 9.26 -9.40
C ARG A 88 14.74 8.71 -10.10
N ASP A 89 15.67 8.07 -9.39
CA ASP A 89 16.83 7.39 -9.96
C ASP A 89 16.45 6.23 -10.90
N ARG A 90 15.20 5.72 -10.78
CA ARG A 90 14.60 4.76 -11.72
C ARG A 90 13.94 5.43 -12.94
N GLY A 91 13.98 6.76 -13.02
CA GLY A 91 13.32 7.51 -14.09
C GLY A 91 11.82 7.76 -13.87
N LEU A 92 11.33 7.61 -12.63
CA LEU A 92 9.92 7.83 -12.30
C LEU A 92 9.63 9.29 -11.94
N ASP A 93 8.43 9.76 -12.27
CA ASP A 93 7.92 11.06 -11.83
C ASP A 93 7.40 10.96 -10.40
N VAL A 94 8.13 11.51 -9.43
CA VAL A 94 7.80 11.39 -8.01
C VAL A 94 7.88 12.75 -7.33
N HIS A 95 6.80 13.09 -6.62
CA HIS A 95 6.68 14.27 -5.77
C HIS A 95 6.99 13.94 -4.31
N ILE A 96 7.46 14.93 -3.56
CA ILE A 96 7.63 14.83 -2.11
C ILE A 96 6.43 15.52 -1.45
N GLY A 97 5.72 14.81 -0.58
CA GLY A 97 4.55 15.37 0.09
C GLY A 97 3.78 14.38 0.95
N SER A 98 2.82 14.92 1.69
CA SER A 98 1.90 14.13 2.51
C SER A 98 0.73 13.62 1.67
N VAL A 99 0.32 12.38 1.92
CA VAL A 99 -0.90 11.82 1.34
C VAL A 99 -2.18 12.46 1.90
N CYS A 100 -2.05 13.25 2.98
CA CYS A 100 -3.14 14.02 3.58
C CYS A 100 -3.33 15.42 2.98
N ASP A 101 -2.41 15.85 2.09
CA ASP A 101 -2.45 17.17 1.42
C ASP A 101 -1.72 17.05 0.07
N LEU A 102 -2.45 16.57 -0.94
CA LEU A 102 -1.88 16.21 -2.23
C LEU A 102 -1.71 17.46 -3.11
N PRO A 103 -0.51 17.70 -3.69
CA PRO A 103 -0.24 18.88 -4.52
C PRO A 103 -0.75 18.70 -5.97
N PHE A 104 -1.90 18.06 -6.13
CA PHE A 104 -2.50 17.78 -7.42
C PHE A 104 -3.90 18.39 -7.52
N GLU A 105 -4.31 18.74 -8.73
CA GLU A 105 -5.65 19.24 -9.02
C GLU A 105 -6.72 18.17 -8.79
N ASP A 106 -7.95 18.61 -8.57
CA ASP A 106 -9.12 17.75 -8.48
C ASP A 106 -9.29 16.97 -9.80
N ASP A 107 -9.78 15.74 -9.71
CA ASP A 107 -10.20 14.93 -10.85
C ASP A 107 -9.08 14.64 -11.91
N ARG A 108 -7.81 14.75 -11.50
CA ARG A 108 -6.65 14.58 -12.40
C ARG A 108 -6.43 13.15 -12.83
N PHE A 109 -6.59 12.17 -11.94
CA PHE A 109 -6.18 10.79 -12.16
C PHE A 109 -7.36 9.85 -12.47
N ASP A 110 -7.13 8.88 -13.34
CA ASP A 110 -8.07 7.81 -13.65
C ASP A 110 -8.05 6.71 -12.59
N LEU A 111 -6.87 6.49 -11.98
CA LEU A 111 -6.62 5.56 -10.91
C LEU A 111 -5.72 6.19 -9.83
N THR A 112 -6.12 6.07 -8.58
CA THR A 112 -5.26 6.35 -7.41
C THR A 112 -5.13 5.09 -6.58
N TYR A 113 -3.90 4.69 -6.21
CA TYR A 113 -3.70 3.50 -5.39
C TYR A 113 -2.66 3.72 -4.29
N SER A 114 -2.74 2.90 -3.25
CA SER A 114 -1.85 2.97 -2.08
C SER A 114 -1.67 1.60 -1.45
N PHE A 115 -0.42 1.15 -1.30
CA PHE A 115 -0.07 -0.12 -0.69
C PHE A 115 0.90 0.05 0.47
N LYS A 116 0.58 -0.57 1.61
CA LYS A 116 1.41 -0.57 2.83
C LYS A 116 1.67 0.82 3.45
N VAL A 117 0.81 1.81 3.18
CA VAL A 117 0.94 3.19 3.63
C VAL A 117 -0.14 3.59 4.63
N LEU A 118 -1.42 3.39 4.28
CA LEU A 118 -2.56 3.94 5.04
C LEU A 118 -2.61 3.46 6.49
N ALA A 119 -2.09 2.26 6.77
CA ALA A 119 -1.97 1.74 8.13
C ALA A 119 -1.06 2.59 9.04
N HIS A 120 -0.21 3.44 8.46
CA HIS A 120 0.77 4.28 9.16
C HIS A 120 0.41 5.78 9.11
N VAL A 121 -0.70 6.14 8.45
CA VAL A 121 -1.18 7.51 8.31
C VAL A 121 -2.05 7.89 9.52
N PRO A 122 -1.67 8.92 10.30
CA PRO A 122 -2.43 9.31 11.49
C PRO A 122 -3.83 9.83 11.17
N ASP A 123 -3.98 10.63 10.12
CA ASP A 123 -5.27 11.18 9.64
C ASP A 123 -5.69 10.46 8.36
N ILE A 124 -6.15 9.22 8.53
CA ILE A 124 -6.59 8.40 7.39
C ILE A 124 -7.79 9.02 6.67
N ASP A 125 -8.66 9.74 7.40
CA ASP A 125 -9.83 10.38 6.82
C ASP A 125 -9.40 11.48 5.84
N ALA A 126 -8.34 12.24 6.17
CA ALA A 126 -7.76 13.21 5.26
C ALA A 126 -7.16 12.53 4.04
N ALA A 127 -6.36 11.47 4.23
CA ALA A 127 -5.74 10.74 3.12
C ALA A 127 -6.76 10.15 2.15
N VAL A 128 -7.85 9.54 2.67
CA VAL A 128 -8.92 8.97 1.82
C VAL A 128 -9.69 10.08 1.10
N ARG A 129 -9.96 11.23 1.75
CA ARG A 129 -10.60 12.39 1.08
C ARG A 129 -9.71 12.96 -0.02
N GLU A 130 -8.42 13.11 0.19
CA GLU A 130 -7.47 13.59 -0.81
C GLU A 130 -7.35 12.63 -1.98
N ALA A 131 -7.25 11.31 -1.72
CA ALA A 131 -7.28 10.30 -2.76
C ALA A 131 -8.56 10.37 -3.60
N ALA A 132 -9.72 10.57 -2.94
CA ALA A 132 -10.99 10.75 -3.63
C ALA A 132 -11.02 12.06 -4.43
N ARG A 133 -10.46 13.17 -3.91
CA ARG A 133 -10.44 14.47 -4.57
C ARG A 133 -9.69 14.42 -5.90
N VAL A 134 -8.49 13.86 -5.89
CA VAL A 134 -7.63 13.83 -7.07
C VAL A 134 -8.03 12.78 -8.12
N THR A 135 -8.85 11.81 -7.74
CA THR A 135 -9.41 10.80 -8.66
C THR A 135 -10.63 11.38 -9.37
N ARG A 136 -10.74 11.24 -10.69
CA ARG A 136 -11.88 11.77 -11.45
C ARG A 136 -13.19 11.00 -11.18
N PRO A 137 -14.36 11.58 -11.41
CA PRO A 137 -15.63 10.84 -11.45
C PRO A 137 -15.56 9.65 -12.41
N GLY A 138 -16.07 8.49 -11.99
CA GLY A 138 -15.95 7.22 -12.71
C GLY A 138 -14.57 6.56 -12.62
N GLY A 139 -13.58 7.21 -12.03
CA GLY A 139 -12.25 6.66 -11.76
C GLY A 139 -12.26 5.69 -10.58
N HIS A 140 -11.14 4.98 -10.39
CA HIS A 140 -11.01 3.95 -9.37
C HIS A 140 -9.96 4.31 -8.32
N LEU A 141 -10.17 3.81 -7.09
CA LEU A 141 -9.16 3.83 -6.05
C LEU A 141 -8.91 2.40 -5.57
N LEU A 142 -7.64 2.02 -5.42
CA LEU A 142 -7.22 0.76 -4.83
C LEU A 142 -6.45 1.07 -3.54
N LEU A 143 -7.14 0.96 -2.41
CA LEU A 143 -6.59 1.33 -1.10
C LEU A 143 -6.38 0.09 -0.24
N GLU A 144 -5.14 -0.11 0.22
CA GLU A 144 -4.77 -1.26 1.04
C GLU A 144 -4.86 -0.95 2.52
N PHE A 145 -5.47 -1.89 3.26
CA PHE A 145 -5.64 -1.85 4.72
C PHE A 145 -5.07 -3.10 5.36
N TYR A 146 -4.51 -2.97 6.57
CA TYR A 146 -4.06 -4.10 7.37
C TYR A 146 -5.25 -4.73 8.08
N ASN A 147 -5.43 -6.04 7.88
CA ASN A 147 -6.65 -6.74 8.28
C ASN A 147 -6.48 -7.53 9.60
N PRO A 148 -7.26 -7.22 10.64
CA PRO A 148 -7.19 -7.94 11.91
C PRO A 148 -7.79 -9.36 11.86
N TRP A 149 -8.52 -9.74 10.80
CA TRP A 149 -9.08 -11.09 10.65
C TRP A 149 -8.10 -12.09 10.03
N SER A 150 -6.88 -11.68 9.76
CA SER A 150 -5.88 -12.47 9.06
C SER A 150 -5.07 -13.39 9.95
N LEU A 151 -4.56 -14.48 9.36
CA LEU A 151 -3.55 -15.32 9.99
C LEU A 151 -2.27 -14.54 10.37
N ARG A 152 -1.93 -13.52 9.55
CA ARG A 152 -0.81 -12.61 9.85
C ARG A 152 -1.00 -11.88 11.19
N TYR A 153 -2.20 -11.34 11.44
CA TYR A 153 -2.49 -10.63 12.69
C TYR A 153 -2.44 -11.56 13.90
N LEU A 154 -3.00 -12.77 13.75
CA LEU A 154 -2.92 -13.79 14.81
C LEU A 154 -1.47 -14.18 15.11
N ALA A 155 -0.68 -14.47 14.09
CA ALA A 155 0.73 -14.78 14.24
C ALA A 155 1.51 -13.65 14.92
N LYS A 156 1.21 -12.38 14.55
CA LYS A 156 1.83 -11.21 15.17
C LYS A 156 1.46 -11.07 16.65
N LYS A 157 0.21 -11.34 17.03
CA LYS A 157 -0.21 -11.33 18.44
C LYS A 157 0.52 -12.35 19.28
N VAL A 158 0.82 -13.53 18.73
CA VAL A 158 1.54 -14.61 19.42
C VAL A 158 3.04 -14.34 19.49
N ALA A 159 3.64 -13.85 18.38
CA ALA A 159 5.09 -13.67 18.26
C ALA A 159 5.61 -12.32 18.82
N GLY A 160 4.72 -11.35 19.06
CA GLY A 160 5.09 -9.98 19.43
C GLY A 160 5.69 -9.16 18.29
N PRO A 161 6.19 -7.93 18.58
CA PRO A 161 6.83 -7.06 17.61
C PRO A 161 8.05 -7.72 16.99
N GLN A 162 8.17 -7.66 15.67
CA GLN A 162 9.29 -8.25 14.92
C GLN A 162 10.34 -7.17 14.61
N PRO A 163 11.64 -7.55 14.54
CA PRO A 163 12.69 -6.64 14.09
C PRO A 163 12.46 -6.17 12.66
N ILE A 164 12.76 -4.89 12.40
CA ILE A 164 12.81 -4.29 11.07
C ILE A 164 14.22 -3.74 10.86
N GLY A 165 15.03 -4.42 10.03
CA GLY A 165 16.45 -4.08 9.89
C GLY A 165 17.25 -4.38 11.17
N ASP A 166 18.41 -3.74 11.31
CA ASP A 166 19.38 -4.08 12.36
C ASP A 166 19.05 -3.42 13.73
N ASP A 167 18.38 -2.23 13.74
CA ASP A 167 18.22 -1.41 14.94
C ASP A 167 16.78 -1.00 15.27
N ARG A 168 15.75 -1.57 14.61
CA ARG A 168 14.35 -1.11 14.71
C ARG A 168 13.38 -2.27 14.83
N THR A 169 12.20 -1.96 15.38
CA THR A 169 11.09 -2.89 15.50
C THR A 169 9.81 -2.33 14.89
N GLU A 170 8.85 -3.21 14.61
CA GLU A 170 7.50 -2.80 14.17
C GLU A 170 6.77 -1.92 15.21
N ALA A 171 7.22 -1.88 16.46
CA ALA A 171 6.65 -1.04 17.50
C ALA A 171 7.00 0.45 17.35
N ASP A 172 8.02 0.78 16.56
CA ASP A 172 8.49 2.16 16.37
C ASP A 172 7.54 2.99 15.48
N ILE A 173 6.68 2.33 14.70
CA ILE A 173 5.66 2.98 13.87
C ILE A 173 4.28 2.52 14.32
N SER A 174 3.40 3.50 14.57
CA SER A 174 1.98 3.23 14.81
C SER A 174 1.39 2.49 13.61
N THR A 175 0.70 1.38 13.88
CA THR A 175 0.04 0.57 12.85
C THR A 175 -1.42 0.40 13.20
N ARG A 176 -2.32 0.91 12.35
CA ARG A 176 -3.75 0.68 12.46
C ARG A 176 -4.14 -0.62 11.74
N TRP A 177 -5.25 -1.18 12.17
CA TRP A 177 -5.83 -2.40 11.63
C TRP A 177 -7.31 -2.16 11.39
N ASP A 178 -7.75 -2.33 10.15
CA ASP A 178 -9.13 -2.08 9.74
C ASP A 178 -9.74 -3.35 9.17
N SER A 179 -10.84 -3.81 9.78
CA SER A 179 -11.55 -4.98 9.29
C SER A 179 -12.39 -4.64 8.04
N PRO A 180 -12.83 -5.65 7.24
CA PRO A 180 -13.76 -5.43 6.14
C PRO A 180 -15.05 -4.69 6.54
N ARG A 181 -15.41 -4.73 7.84
CA ARG A 181 -16.58 -4.02 8.38
C ARG A 181 -16.30 -2.56 8.75
N ASP A 182 -15.01 -2.22 8.95
CA ASP A 182 -14.62 -0.87 9.36
C ASP A 182 -14.25 -0.01 8.16
N ILE A 183 -13.66 -0.60 7.12
CA ILE A 183 -13.26 0.11 5.90
C ILE A 183 -14.40 0.95 5.29
N PRO A 184 -15.64 0.46 5.12
CA PRO A 184 -16.73 1.27 4.57
C PRO A 184 -17.06 2.53 5.39
N LYS A 185 -16.76 2.55 6.70
CA LYS A 185 -17.03 3.69 7.58
C LYS A 185 -16.02 4.84 7.36
N LEU A 186 -14.89 4.55 6.72
CA LEU A 186 -13.84 5.54 6.39
C LEU A 186 -14.09 6.23 5.04
N LEU A 187 -15.04 5.71 4.26
CA LEU A 187 -15.26 6.19 2.90
C LEU A 187 -16.13 7.44 2.90
N PRO A 188 -15.73 8.52 2.23
CA PRO A 188 -16.58 9.66 1.97
C PRO A 188 -17.77 9.27 1.06
N PRO A 189 -18.89 10.02 1.09
CA PRO A 189 -20.12 9.66 0.39
C PRO A 189 -20.01 9.49 -1.13
N ASN A 190 -18.98 10.08 -1.74
CA ASN A 190 -18.69 10.01 -3.17
C ASN A 190 -17.82 8.82 -3.56
N LEU A 191 -17.50 7.91 -2.64
CA LEU A 191 -16.81 6.66 -2.92
C LEU A 191 -17.72 5.46 -2.68
N GLU A 192 -17.86 4.63 -3.68
CA GLU A 192 -18.56 3.36 -3.63
C GLU A 192 -17.55 2.21 -3.52
N LEU A 193 -17.75 1.30 -2.56
CA LEU A 193 -16.98 0.07 -2.46
C LEU A 193 -17.49 -0.94 -3.48
N VAL A 194 -16.66 -1.30 -4.44
CA VAL A 194 -17.00 -2.22 -5.52
C VAL A 194 -16.63 -3.66 -5.17
N ASP A 195 -15.41 -3.88 -4.67
CA ASP A 195 -14.88 -5.21 -4.36
C ASP A 195 -13.71 -5.15 -3.37
N TYR A 196 -13.23 -6.33 -2.99
CA TYR A 196 -11.99 -6.52 -2.24
C TYR A 196 -11.07 -7.53 -2.91
N TYR A 197 -9.76 -7.32 -2.80
CA TYR A 197 -8.76 -8.35 -3.01
C TYR A 197 -8.02 -8.64 -1.70
N GLY A 198 -7.78 -9.91 -1.44
CA GLY A 198 -6.95 -10.33 -0.30
C GLY A 198 -5.50 -10.51 -0.76
N VAL A 199 -4.55 -9.93 -0.04
CA VAL A 199 -3.13 -10.18 -0.23
C VAL A 199 -2.61 -10.92 0.99
N ARG A 200 -1.77 -11.95 0.78
CA ARG A 200 -1.27 -12.80 1.86
C ARG A 200 -2.40 -13.48 2.64
N VAL A 201 -3.20 -14.25 1.92
CA VAL A 201 -4.35 -15.00 2.48
C VAL A 201 -3.88 -16.28 3.16
N LEU A 202 -3.02 -17.06 2.47
CA LEU A 202 -2.56 -18.39 2.88
C LEU A 202 -1.18 -18.38 3.55
N THR A 203 -0.44 -17.28 3.47
CA THR A 203 0.93 -17.14 3.97
C THR A 203 0.94 -16.60 5.40
N PRO A 204 1.06 -17.44 6.45
CA PRO A 204 1.09 -16.97 7.85
C PRO A 204 2.40 -16.25 8.19
N VAL A 205 3.54 -16.79 7.71
CA VAL A 205 4.89 -16.27 7.96
C VAL A 205 5.74 -16.27 6.68
N ALA A 206 6.62 -15.28 6.54
CA ALA A 206 7.48 -15.13 5.37
C ALA A 206 8.44 -16.32 5.14
N ALA A 207 8.81 -17.03 6.20
CA ALA A 207 9.78 -18.12 6.16
C ALA A 207 9.39 -19.29 5.23
N VAL A 208 8.09 -19.52 4.99
CA VAL A 208 7.61 -20.58 4.09
C VAL A 208 8.07 -20.38 2.65
N HIS A 209 8.34 -19.15 2.24
CA HIS A 209 8.85 -18.83 0.90
C HIS A 209 10.34 -19.14 0.70
N ARG A 210 11.07 -19.56 1.75
CA ARG A 210 12.47 -19.99 1.64
C ARG A 210 12.60 -21.44 1.15
N LEU A 211 11.51 -22.20 1.13
CA LEU A 211 11.50 -23.59 0.69
C LEU A 211 11.38 -23.67 -0.83
N PRO A 212 12.36 -24.26 -1.54
CA PRO A 212 12.32 -24.44 -2.99
C PRO A 212 11.06 -25.21 -3.43
N GLY A 213 10.40 -24.73 -4.50
CA GLY A 213 9.16 -25.35 -5.01
C GLY A 213 7.88 -24.92 -4.27
N VAL A 214 7.94 -24.73 -2.96
CA VAL A 214 6.79 -24.26 -2.15
C VAL A 214 6.44 -22.82 -2.52
N ALA A 215 7.42 -21.94 -2.71
CA ALA A 215 7.20 -20.55 -3.05
C ALA A 215 6.33 -20.38 -4.30
N ARG A 216 6.63 -21.09 -5.41
CA ARG A 216 5.85 -21.00 -6.66
C ARG A 216 4.42 -21.53 -6.52
N ALA A 217 4.26 -22.67 -5.85
CA ALA A 217 2.93 -23.25 -5.61
C ALA A 217 2.10 -22.33 -4.73
N LEU A 218 2.71 -21.77 -3.66
CA LEU A 218 2.05 -20.86 -2.74
C LEU A 218 1.69 -19.54 -3.41
N SER A 219 2.55 -18.95 -4.26
CA SER A 219 2.22 -17.73 -5.01
C SER A 219 1.01 -17.93 -5.92
N ARG A 220 0.91 -19.08 -6.62
CA ARG A 220 -0.27 -19.41 -7.43
C ARG A 220 -1.53 -19.58 -6.56
N ALA A 221 -1.42 -20.25 -5.43
CA ALA A 221 -2.53 -20.42 -4.49
C ALA A 221 -2.98 -19.10 -3.89
N GLU A 222 -2.05 -18.20 -3.56
CA GLU A 222 -2.35 -16.82 -3.09
C GLU A 222 -3.14 -16.04 -4.13
N LEU A 223 -2.76 -16.12 -5.41
CA LEU A 223 -3.47 -15.45 -6.49
C LEU A 223 -4.92 -15.93 -6.60
N LEU A 224 -5.16 -17.25 -6.51
CA LEU A 224 -6.52 -17.79 -6.51
C LEU A 224 -7.28 -17.40 -5.25
N ALA A 225 -6.63 -17.45 -4.08
CA ALA A 225 -7.23 -17.07 -2.81
C ALA A 225 -7.59 -15.59 -2.75
N SER A 226 -6.78 -14.71 -3.39
CA SER A 226 -6.98 -13.26 -3.38
C SER A 226 -8.32 -12.81 -3.95
N ARG A 227 -8.92 -13.60 -4.86
CA ARG A 227 -10.22 -13.34 -5.52
C ARG A 227 -11.34 -14.23 -5.01
N SER A 228 -11.03 -15.24 -4.18
CA SER A 228 -12.00 -16.17 -3.60
C SER A 228 -12.69 -15.57 -2.36
N PRO A 229 -13.70 -16.23 -1.79
CA PRO A 229 -14.25 -15.83 -0.49
C PRO A 229 -13.22 -15.77 0.64
N LEU A 230 -12.08 -16.47 0.53
CA LEU A 230 -10.98 -16.41 1.49
C LEU A 230 -10.27 -15.06 1.53
N ARG A 231 -10.46 -14.19 0.52
CA ARG A 231 -9.88 -12.84 0.44
C ARG A 231 -10.07 -12.01 1.71
N TYR A 232 -11.20 -12.18 2.40
CA TYR A 232 -11.51 -11.46 3.64
C TYR A 232 -10.59 -11.84 4.82
N PHE A 233 -9.77 -12.88 4.68
CA PHE A 233 -8.76 -13.29 5.65
C PHE A 233 -7.33 -12.94 5.22
N GLY A 234 -7.16 -12.18 4.14
CA GLY A 234 -5.87 -11.67 3.71
C GLY A 234 -5.18 -10.84 4.79
N GLY A 235 -3.87 -10.93 4.88
CA GLY A 235 -3.03 -10.11 5.76
C GLY A 235 -3.17 -8.63 5.45
N PHE A 236 -3.46 -8.35 4.18
CA PHE A 236 -3.83 -7.05 3.64
C PHE A 236 -5.11 -7.20 2.81
N LEU A 237 -5.94 -6.17 2.87
CA LEU A 237 -7.15 -6.04 2.06
C LEU A 237 -7.01 -4.81 1.16
N ILE A 238 -7.07 -5.03 -0.14
CA ILE A 238 -7.18 -3.95 -1.11
C ILE A 238 -8.66 -3.72 -1.37
N ALA A 239 -9.17 -2.58 -0.93
CA ALA A 239 -10.50 -2.13 -1.26
C ALA A 239 -10.50 -1.49 -2.65
N VAL A 240 -11.31 -2.02 -3.56
CA VAL A 240 -11.56 -1.42 -4.88
C VAL A 240 -12.73 -0.48 -4.75
N LEU A 241 -12.48 0.79 -4.96
CA LEU A 241 -13.46 1.86 -4.83
C LEU A 241 -13.68 2.52 -6.19
N ARG A 242 -14.87 3.05 -6.41
CA ARG A 242 -15.21 3.86 -7.58
C ARG A 242 -15.72 5.21 -7.10
N LYS A 243 -15.22 6.29 -7.73
CA LYS A 243 -15.75 7.63 -7.48
C LYS A 243 -17.00 7.88 -8.30
N SER A 244 -18.07 8.33 -7.62
CA SER A 244 -19.33 8.77 -8.26
C SER A 244 -19.20 10.17 -8.87
#